data_0bacfd7c7451bc47e1dded3e6cbbbab7
#
_entry.id   0bacfd7c7451bc47e1dded3e6cbbbab7
#
_cell.length_a   1.000
_cell.length_b   1.000
_cell.length_c   1.000
_cell.angle_alpha   90.00
_cell.angle_beta   90.00
_cell.angle_gamma   90.00
#
_symmetry.space_group_name_H-M   'P 1'
#
loop_
_entity.id
_entity.type
_entity.pdbx_description
1 polymer ?
#
loop_
_entity_poly.entity_id
_entity_poly.type
_entity_poly.pdbx_seq_one_letter_code
_entity_poly.pdbx_strand_id
1 'polypeptide(L)'
;MSETRTVIIVGSSRSKGNTSELALAVASKLQASFIDLNQYQIAPFDYEFRNRDDDFLALMKQVLSFDRIILATPMYWYAPSAIMKTFMDRISDLLKVEKDLGRQLRTKKAALLGTGSDAIPATCFEQVFQLTFDYLGMAYQGMLYTSCEDEFIHGEHLLAIERFTEVLNAE
;
A
#
# COMPACT_ATOMS: atom_id res chain seq x y z
N MET A 1 -11.73 20.67 10.87
CA MET A 1 -10.79 19.50 10.90
C MET A 1 -10.05 19.52 9.59
N SER A 2 -8.73 19.41 9.57
CA SER A 2 -7.98 19.34 8.30
C SER A 2 -8.30 18.02 7.62
N GLU A 3 -8.50 18.07 6.30
CA GLU A 3 -8.75 16.89 5.50
C GLU A 3 -7.54 15.92 5.56
N THR A 4 -7.79 14.62 5.76
CA THR A 4 -6.74 13.60 5.85
C THR A 4 -6.08 13.41 4.50
N ARG A 5 -4.82 13.82 4.35
CA ARG A 5 -4.07 13.64 3.11
C ARG A 5 -3.69 12.16 2.95
N THR A 6 -4.15 11.57 1.87
CA THR A 6 -3.97 10.15 1.59
C THR A 6 -3.06 9.92 0.39
N VAL A 7 -2.19 8.91 0.46
CA VAL A 7 -1.43 8.38 -0.67
C VAL A 7 -1.71 6.91 -0.85
N ILE A 8 -1.89 6.47 -2.10
CA ILE A 8 -2.01 5.06 -2.48
C ILE A 8 -0.73 4.67 -3.23
N ILE A 9 -0.06 3.65 -2.73
CA ILE A 9 1.18 3.10 -3.31
C ILE A 9 0.84 1.76 -3.95
N VAL A 10 0.98 1.68 -5.25
CA VAL A 10 0.69 0.47 -6.03
C VAL A 10 1.98 -0.30 -6.30
N GLY A 11 2.02 -1.56 -5.86
CA GLY A 11 3.07 -2.52 -6.19
C GLY A 11 2.46 -3.71 -6.93
N SER A 12 2.46 -3.65 -8.24
CA SER A 12 1.97 -4.71 -9.14
C SER A 12 2.97 -4.89 -10.27
N SER A 13 3.06 -6.11 -10.84
CA SER A 13 3.92 -6.37 -12.00
C SER A 13 3.49 -5.62 -13.28
N ARG A 14 2.29 -5.04 -13.29
CA ARG A 14 1.76 -4.24 -14.39
C ARG A 14 1.27 -2.89 -13.87
N SER A 15 1.73 -1.80 -14.48
CA SER A 15 1.25 -0.44 -14.17
C SER A 15 -0.21 -0.22 -14.57
N LYS A 16 -0.72 -0.98 -15.53
CA LYS A 16 -2.11 -0.98 -15.98
C LYS A 16 -2.68 -2.38 -15.78
N GLY A 17 -3.40 -2.60 -14.72
CA GLY A 17 -4.01 -3.89 -14.37
C GLY A 17 -5.00 -3.72 -13.23
N ASN A 18 -5.65 -4.80 -12.83
CA ASN A 18 -6.77 -4.80 -11.87
C ASN A 18 -6.46 -4.04 -10.58
N THR A 19 -5.25 -4.21 -10.03
CA THR A 19 -4.83 -3.51 -8.81
C THR A 19 -4.73 -2.00 -9.03
N SER A 20 -4.22 -1.55 -10.17
CA SER A 20 -4.13 -0.13 -10.50
C SER A 20 -5.51 0.48 -10.73
N GLU A 21 -6.42 -0.24 -11.39
CA GLU A 21 -7.81 0.21 -11.59
C GLU A 21 -8.56 0.35 -10.26
N LEU A 22 -8.43 -0.64 -9.36
CA LEU A 22 -8.98 -0.54 -8.00
C LEU A 22 -8.39 0.67 -7.26
N ALA A 23 -7.08 0.82 -7.30
CA ALA A 23 -6.38 1.92 -6.62
C ALA A 23 -6.80 3.29 -7.16
N LEU A 24 -6.96 3.44 -8.47
CA LEU A 24 -7.44 4.69 -9.11
C LEU A 24 -8.89 4.99 -8.73
N ALA A 25 -9.75 3.98 -8.68
CA ALA A 25 -11.14 4.14 -8.25
C ALA A 25 -11.23 4.63 -6.80
N VAL A 26 -10.44 4.06 -5.88
CA VAL A 26 -10.35 4.50 -4.48
C VAL A 26 -9.70 5.88 -4.39
N ALA A 27 -8.64 6.14 -5.15
CA ALA A 27 -7.96 7.44 -5.17
C ALA A 27 -8.91 8.58 -5.58
N SER A 28 -9.75 8.34 -6.58
CA SER A 28 -10.76 9.31 -7.04
C SER A 28 -11.76 9.67 -5.93
N LYS A 29 -12.21 8.68 -5.15
CA LYS A 29 -13.16 8.91 -4.03
C LYS A 29 -12.52 9.63 -2.84
N LEU A 30 -11.25 9.35 -2.54
CA LEU A 30 -10.51 9.93 -1.42
C LEU A 30 -9.72 11.20 -1.79
N GLN A 31 -9.70 11.60 -3.06
CA GLN A 31 -8.80 12.64 -3.58
C GLN A 31 -7.33 12.35 -3.23
N ALA A 32 -6.98 11.07 -3.26
CA ALA A 32 -5.67 10.60 -2.84
C ALA A 32 -4.61 10.75 -3.93
N SER A 33 -3.37 10.98 -3.52
CA SER A 33 -2.22 10.88 -4.41
C SER A 33 -1.97 9.43 -4.79
N PHE A 34 -1.46 9.21 -6.00
CA PHE A 34 -1.20 7.88 -6.56
C PHE A 34 0.29 7.72 -6.88
N ILE A 35 0.89 6.62 -6.44
CA ILE A 35 2.29 6.26 -6.67
C ILE A 35 2.33 4.84 -7.24
N ASP A 36 2.96 4.67 -8.41
CA ASP A 36 3.25 3.35 -9.00
C ASP A 36 4.71 3.00 -8.78
N LEU A 37 4.97 1.95 -8.00
CA LEU A 37 6.33 1.49 -7.68
C LEU A 37 7.14 1.05 -8.91
N ASN A 38 6.49 0.74 -10.04
CA ASN A 38 7.21 0.46 -11.30
C ASN A 38 7.97 1.67 -11.85
N GLN A 39 7.67 2.88 -11.38
CA GLN A 39 8.35 4.10 -11.81
C GLN A 39 9.60 4.42 -10.97
N TYR A 40 9.91 3.59 -9.98
CA TYR A 40 11.00 3.79 -9.02
C TYR A 40 11.99 2.63 -9.08
N GLN A 41 13.25 2.95 -9.03
CA GLN A 41 14.32 1.95 -8.91
C GLN A 41 14.58 1.69 -7.41
N ILE A 42 13.98 0.61 -6.90
CA ILE A 42 14.13 0.19 -5.51
C ILE A 42 14.81 -1.17 -5.48
N ALA A 43 16.05 -1.20 -5.02
CA ALA A 43 16.81 -2.44 -4.87
C ALA A 43 16.29 -3.25 -3.68
N PRO A 44 16.45 -4.59 -3.68
CA PRO A 44 16.12 -5.43 -2.53
C PRO A 44 16.82 -4.97 -1.24
N PHE A 45 16.23 -5.34 -0.09
CA PHE A 45 16.84 -5.10 1.20
C PHE A 45 18.23 -5.76 1.30
N ASP A 46 19.17 -5.03 1.88
CA ASP A 46 20.54 -5.47 2.13
C ASP A 46 20.91 -5.23 3.60
N TYR A 47 21.36 -6.27 4.30
CA TYR A 47 21.75 -6.18 5.72
C TYR A 47 22.89 -5.22 6.01
N GLU A 48 23.73 -4.92 5.00
CA GLU A 48 24.81 -3.92 5.07
C GLU A 48 24.32 -2.51 4.74
N PHE A 49 23.03 -2.34 4.37
CA PHE A 49 22.39 -1.07 4.00
C PHE A 49 23.14 -0.30 2.90
N ARG A 50 23.66 -1.00 1.87
CA ARG A 50 24.44 -0.42 0.77
C ARG A 50 23.58 0.27 -0.29
N ASN A 51 22.29 -0.11 -0.42
CA ASN A 51 21.38 0.38 -1.45
C ASN A 51 20.80 1.75 -1.09
N ARG A 52 21.64 2.78 -0.95
CA ARG A 52 21.23 4.13 -0.51
C ARG A 52 21.04 5.11 -1.65
N ASP A 53 21.57 4.79 -2.82
CA ASP A 53 21.57 5.66 -4.00
C ASP A 53 20.38 5.35 -4.93
N ASP A 54 19.42 4.54 -4.46
CA ASP A 54 18.17 4.25 -5.16
C ASP A 54 17.04 5.22 -4.75
N ASP A 55 15.86 5.03 -5.34
CA ASP A 55 14.74 5.95 -5.14
C ASP A 55 14.01 5.76 -3.80
N PHE A 56 14.31 4.70 -3.02
CA PHE A 56 13.52 4.34 -1.83
C PHE A 56 13.44 5.47 -0.80
N LEU A 57 14.58 6.06 -0.44
CA LEU A 57 14.60 7.07 0.62
C LEU A 57 13.91 8.37 0.20
N ALA A 58 14.09 8.79 -1.06
CA ALA A 58 13.41 9.96 -1.60
C ALA A 58 11.89 9.75 -1.65
N LEU A 59 11.45 8.57 -2.09
CA LEU A 59 10.06 8.17 -2.09
C LEU A 59 9.47 8.17 -0.67
N MET A 60 10.16 7.58 0.31
CA MET A 60 9.67 7.55 1.70
C MET A 60 9.54 8.94 2.32
N LYS A 61 10.44 9.87 2.02
CA LYS A 61 10.30 11.27 2.46
C LYS A 61 9.03 11.91 1.91
N GLN A 62 8.67 11.62 0.65
CA GLN A 62 7.42 12.07 0.05
C GLN A 62 6.21 11.41 0.73
N VAL A 63 6.22 10.08 0.89
CA VAL A 63 5.15 9.28 1.50
C VAL A 63 4.85 9.73 2.94
N LEU A 64 5.88 10.01 3.73
CA LEU A 64 5.74 10.46 5.12
C LEU A 64 5.10 11.85 5.25
N SER A 65 4.98 12.62 4.18
CA SER A 65 4.23 13.88 4.19
C SER A 65 2.70 13.68 4.24
N PHE A 66 2.19 12.48 3.97
CA PHE A 66 0.77 12.13 4.02
C PHE A 66 0.38 11.59 5.40
N ASP A 67 -0.91 11.67 5.72
CA ASP A 67 -1.47 11.24 7.01
C ASP A 67 -1.92 9.78 6.96
N ARG A 68 -2.36 9.32 5.78
CA ARG A 68 -2.77 7.93 5.51
C ARG A 68 -1.97 7.36 4.34
N ILE A 69 -1.49 6.13 4.51
CA ILE A 69 -0.76 5.36 3.52
C ILE A 69 -1.58 4.10 3.19
N ILE A 70 -2.00 3.95 1.95
CA ILE A 70 -2.71 2.77 1.48
C ILE A 70 -1.75 2.00 0.57
N LEU A 71 -1.47 0.73 0.90
CA LEU A 71 -0.72 -0.16 0.02
C LEU A 71 -1.69 -0.90 -0.88
N ALA A 72 -1.39 -1.01 -2.17
CA ALA A 72 -2.21 -1.70 -3.16
C ALA A 72 -1.37 -2.74 -3.91
N THR A 73 -1.77 -4.01 -3.85
CA THR A 73 -0.99 -5.11 -4.43
C THR A 73 -1.89 -6.28 -4.84
N PRO A 74 -1.57 -6.99 -5.93
CA PRO A 74 -2.20 -8.27 -6.19
C PRO A 74 -1.72 -9.33 -5.20
N MET A 75 -2.57 -10.32 -4.93
CA MET A 75 -2.21 -11.53 -4.20
C MET A 75 -1.59 -12.54 -5.18
N TYR A 76 -0.30 -12.77 -5.09
CA TYR A 76 0.42 -13.79 -5.86
C TYR A 76 0.91 -14.87 -4.91
N TRP A 77 0.44 -16.10 -5.11
CA TRP A 77 0.79 -17.21 -4.22
C TRP A 77 0.61 -16.85 -2.72
N TYR A 78 -0.55 -16.30 -2.41
CA TYR A 78 -0.98 -15.92 -1.04
C TYR A 78 -0.15 -14.80 -0.38
N ALA A 79 0.68 -14.10 -1.15
CA ALA A 79 1.59 -13.05 -0.69
C ALA A 79 1.47 -11.78 -1.55
N PRO A 80 1.99 -10.63 -1.09
CA PRO A 80 2.12 -9.45 -1.94
C PRO A 80 3.02 -9.72 -3.16
N SER A 81 2.86 -8.92 -4.21
CA SER A 81 3.77 -8.97 -5.35
C SER A 81 5.23 -8.75 -4.93
N ALA A 82 6.18 -9.23 -5.71
CA ALA A 82 7.61 -9.04 -5.44
C ALA A 82 7.98 -7.56 -5.31
N ILE A 83 7.39 -6.69 -6.14
CA ILE A 83 7.64 -5.24 -6.10
C ILE A 83 7.16 -4.65 -4.78
N MET A 84 5.93 -4.98 -4.34
CA MET A 84 5.41 -4.52 -3.06
C MET A 84 6.23 -5.10 -1.90
N LYS A 85 6.61 -6.37 -1.96
CA LYS A 85 7.41 -7.00 -0.90
C LYS A 85 8.80 -6.36 -0.81
N THR A 86 9.45 -6.05 -1.93
CA THR A 86 10.73 -5.33 -1.94
C THR A 86 10.60 -3.97 -1.28
N PHE A 87 9.56 -3.20 -1.61
CA PHE A 87 9.28 -1.92 -0.95
C PHE A 87 9.08 -2.08 0.56
N MET A 88 8.30 -3.07 0.99
CA MET A 88 8.06 -3.33 2.42
C MET A 88 9.34 -3.74 3.16
N ASP A 89 10.17 -4.60 2.57
CA ASP A 89 11.43 -5.04 3.19
C ASP A 89 12.40 -3.86 3.41
N ARG A 90 12.39 -2.90 2.49
CA ARG A 90 13.21 -1.69 2.58
C ARG A 90 12.78 -0.73 3.71
N ILE A 91 11.57 -0.88 4.28
CA ILE A 91 11.18 -0.14 5.49
C ILE A 91 12.15 -0.41 6.64
N SER A 92 12.86 -1.55 6.62
CA SER A 92 13.92 -1.85 7.58
C SER A 92 15.03 -0.78 7.62
N ASP A 93 15.30 -0.10 6.50
CA ASP A 93 16.27 0.99 6.44
C ASP A 93 15.86 2.17 7.34
N LEU A 94 14.56 2.44 7.42
CA LEU A 94 14.00 3.49 8.29
C LEU A 94 14.09 3.12 9.77
N LEU A 95 14.12 1.83 10.09
CA LEU A 95 14.18 1.36 11.48
C LEU A 95 15.63 1.30 12.01
N LYS A 96 16.59 1.10 11.14
CA LYS A 96 17.98 0.87 11.51
C LYS A 96 18.87 2.09 11.23
N VAL A 97 18.68 2.74 10.12
CA VAL A 97 19.54 3.83 9.63
C VAL A 97 18.85 5.19 9.76
N GLU A 98 17.70 5.36 9.11
CA GLU A 98 16.94 6.62 9.06
C GLU A 98 15.85 6.66 10.13
N LYS A 99 16.24 6.45 11.40
CA LYS A 99 15.32 6.25 12.53
C LYS A 99 14.35 7.41 12.75
N ASP A 100 14.73 8.63 12.44
CA ASP A 100 13.84 9.79 12.60
C ASP A 100 12.71 9.79 11.57
N LEU A 101 12.96 9.29 10.36
CA LEU A 101 11.91 9.04 9.38
C LEU A 101 11.04 7.85 9.81
N GLY A 102 11.65 6.76 10.28
CA GLY A 102 10.92 5.59 10.76
C GLY A 102 9.94 5.89 11.89
N ARG A 103 10.31 6.78 12.82
CA ARG A 103 9.44 7.19 13.93
C ARG A 103 8.18 7.91 13.46
N GLN A 104 8.19 8.57 12.30
CA GLN A 104 7.03 9.26 11.74
C GLN A 104 5.93 8.29 11.31
N LEU A 105 6.25 7.02 11.02
CA LEU A 105 5.25 6.00 10.69
C LEU A 105 4.23 5.79 11.82
N ARG A 106 4.64 5.94 13.08
CA ARG A 106 3.77 5.75 14.26
C ARG A 106 2.56 6.68 14.31
N THR A 107 2.60 7.78 13.58
CA THR A 107 1.50 8.75 13.52
C THR A 107 0.61 8.57 12.31
N LYS A 108 0.87 7.56 11.47
CA LYS A 108 0.17 7.35 10.20
C LYS A 108 -0.96 6.33 10.34
N LYS A 109 -2.00 6.54 9.57
CA LYS A 109 -3.04 5.55 9.31
C LYS A 109 -2.59 4.67 8.14
N ALA A 110 -3.00 3.41 8.14
CA ALA A 110 -2.67 2.45 7.09
C ALA A 110 -3.90 1.68 6.63
N ALA A 111 -3.98 1.36 5.35
CA ALA A 111 -4.99 0.48 4.81
C ALA A 111 -4.41 -0.34 3.65
N LEU A 112 -5.14 -1.36 3.21
CA LEU A 112 -4.73 -2.29 2.16
C LEU A 112 -5.77 -2.38 1.06
N LEU A 113 -5.32 -2.35 -0.19
CA LEU A 113 -6.10 -2.76 -1.35
C LEU A 113 -5.49 -4.04 -1.92
N GLY A 114 -6.30 -5.09 -2.02
CA GLY A 114 -5.90 -6.38 -2.56
C GLY A 114 -6.71 -6.75 -3.79
N THR A 115 -6.10 -7.42 -4.75
CA THR A 115 -6.77 -8.05 -5.89
C THR A 115 -6.28 -9.47 -6.08
N GLY A 116 -7.12 -10.36 -6.58
CA GLY A 116 -6.75 -11.73 -6.90
C GLY A 116 -7.88 -12.45 -7.63
N SER A 117 -7.67 -13.71 -8.00
CA SER A 117 -8.69 -14.55 -8.65
C SER A 117 -9.64 -15.22 -7.67
N ASP A 118 -9.20 -15.45 -6.43
CA ASP A 118 -10.02 -16.10 -5.42
C ASP A 118 -11.15 -15.16 -4.96
N ALA A 119 -12.35 -15.72 -4.71
CA ALA A 119 -13.49 -14.96 -4.21
C ALA A 119 -13.23 -14.33 -2.83
N ILE A 120 -12.43 -14.99 -2.01
CA ILE A 120 -12.03 -14.57 -0.67
C ILE A 120 -10.50 -14.67 -0.56
N PRO A 121 -9.81 -13.63 -0.11
CA PRO A 121 -8.35 -13.69 0.03
C PRO A 121 -7.95 -14.66 1.13
N ALA A 122 -6.79 -15.30 0.98
CA ALA A 122 -6.22 -16.09 2.05
C ALA A 122 -5.91 -15.18 3.27
N THR A 123 -6.24 -15.64 4.47
CA THR A 123 -6.05 -14.87 5.70
C THR A 123 -4.61 -14.40 5.90
N CYS A 124 -3.63 -15.23 5.52
CA CYS A 124 -2.22 -14.88 5.62
C CYS A 124 -1.83 -13.68 4.75
N PHE A 125 -2.56 -13.42 3.64
CA PHE A 125 -2.28 -12.26 2.79
C PHE A 125 -2.49 -10.95 3.54
N GLU A 126 -3.63 -10.76 4.18
CA GLU A 126 -3.89 -9.55 4.97
C GLU A 126 -3.00 -9.47 6.20
N GLN A 127 -2.76 -10.61 6.88
CA GLN A 127 -1.95 -10.66 8.09
C GLN A 127 -0.53 -10.16 7.91
N VAL A 128 0.09 -10.38 6.74
CA VAL A 128 1.43 -9.83 6.44
C VAL A 128 1.45 -8.30 6.60
N PHE A 129 0.43 -7.63 6.11
CA PHE A 129 0.32 -6.17 6.19
C PHE A 129 -0.08 -5.71 7.58
N GLN A 130 -1.11 -6.31 8.17
CA GLN A 130 -1.58 -5.95 9.50
C GLN A 130 -0.45 -6.04 10.52
N LEU A 131 0.26 -7.18 10.59
CA LEU A 131 1.38 -7.35 11.52
C LEU A 131 2.53 -6.37 11.24
N THR A 132 2.76 -6.03 9.97
CA THR A 132 3.76 -5.03 9.60
C THR A 132 3.35 -3.65 10.09
N PHE A 133 2.10 -3.23 9.86
CA PHE A 133 1.59 -1.94 10.31
C PHE A 133 1.57 -1.84 11.84
N ASP A 134 1.14 -2.88 12.52
CA ASP A 134 1.16 -2.98 13.99
C ASP A 134 2.58 -2.83 14.54
N TYR A 135 3.55 -3.52 13.94
CA TYR A 135 4.96 -3.41 14.33
C TYR A 135 5.52 -2.00 14.14
N LEU A 136 5.10 -1.31 13.06
CA LEU A 136 5.48 0.07 12.76
C LEU A 136 4.73 1.10 13.62
N GLY A 137 3.72 0.68 14.39
CA GLY A 137 2.88 1.53 15.22
C GLY A 137 1.89 2.37 14.41
N MET A 138 1.55 1.94 13.20
CA MET A 138 0.54 2.57 12.35
C MET A 138 -0.88 2.13 12.75
N ALA A 139 -1.87 3.02 12.59
CA ALA A 139 -3.27 2.66 12.82
C ALA A 139 -3.84 1.96 11.58
N TYR A 140 -3.96 0.63 11.63
CA TYR A 140 -4.52 -0.15 10.53
C TYR A 140 -6.05 -0.01 10.47
N GLN A 141 -6.58 0.38 9.30
CA GLN A 141 -7.99 0.68 9.06
C GLN A 141 -8.72 -0.38 8.22
N GLY A 142 -8.07 -1.50 7.91
CA GLY A 142 -8.66 -2.62 7.19
C GLY A 142 -8.25 -2.74 5.72
N MET A 143 -8.85 -3.75 5.06
CA MET A 143 -8.57 -4.11 3.68
C MET A 143 -9.84 -4.05 2.82
N LEU A 144 -9.71 -3.52 1.61
CA LEU A 144 -10.63 -3.79 0.51
C LEU A 144 -9.96 -4.79 -0.43
N TYR A 145 -10.58 -5.95 -0.59
CA TYR A 145 -10.17 -6.96 -1.56
C TYR A 145 -11.23 -7.09 -2.65
N THR A 146 -10.80 -7.16 -3.91
CA THR A 146 -11.66 -7.43 -5.05
C THR A 146 -11.18 -8.67 -5.81
N SER A 147 -12.11 -9.59 -6.05
CA SER A 147 -11.85 -10.72 -6.93
C SER A 147 -11.96 -10.29 -8.39
N CYS A 148 -10.94 -10.56 -9.17
CA CYS A 148 -10.88 -10.26 -10.60
C CYS A 148 -10.28 -11.48 -11.30
N GLU A 149 -11.09 -12.26 -12.01
CA GLU A 149 -10.56 -13.39 -12.80
C GLU A 149 -9.79 -12.89 -14.02
N ASP A 150 -10.36 -11.97 -14.80
CA ASP A 150 -9.75 -11.42 -16.01
C ASP A 150 -9.47 -9.92 -15.87
N GLU A 151 -10.51 -9.10 -15.94
CA GLU A 151 -10.43 -7.64 -15.93
C GLU A 151 -11.19 -7.05 -14.73
N PHE A 152 -10.73 -5.89 -14.28
CA PHE A 152 -11.43 -5.12 -13.25
C PHE A 152 -12.68 -4.47 -13.84
N ILE A 153 -13.86 -4.87 -13.35
CA ILE A 153 -15.14 -4.29 -13.76
C ILE A 153 -15.61 -3.33 -12.67
N HIS A 154 -15.43 -2.03 -12.91
CA HIS A 154 -15.71 -0.98 -11.93
C HIS A 154 -17.12 -1.08 -11.32
N GLY A 155 -18.13 -1.35 -12.14
CA GLY A 155 -19.53 -1.44 -11.69
C GLY A 155 -19.78 -2.56 -10.67
N GLU A 156 -19.04 -3.66 -10.74
CA GLU A 156 -19.18 -4.79 -9.83
C GLU A 156 -18.61 -4.49 -8.43
N HIS A 157 -17.64 -3.58 -8.35
CA HIS A 157 -16.92 -3.26 -7.12
C HIS A 157 -17.32 -1.91 -6.50
N LEU A 158 -18.19 -1.14 -7.17
CA LEU A 158 -18.53 0.23 -6.78
C LEU A 158 -19.00 0.33 -5.33
N LEU A 159 -19.95 -0.53 -4.93
CA LEU A 159 -20.50 -0.51 -3.57
C LEU A 159 -19.45 -0.84 -2.50
N ALA A 160 -18.56 -1.79 -2.80
CA ALA A 160 -17.47 -2.14 -1.88
C ALA A 160 -16.46 -0.99 -1.74
N ILE A 161 -16.13 -0.31 -2.84
CA ILE A 161 -15.28 0.87 -2.84
C ILE A 161 -15.92 2.00 -2.04
N GLU A 162 -17.21 2.28 -2.22
CA GLU A 162 -17.93 3.31 -1.48
C GLU A 162 -17.90 3.06 0.02
N ARG A 163 -18.30 1.86 0.45
CA ARG A 163 -18.29 1.46 1.86
C ARG A 163 -16.89 1.58 2.49
N PHE A 164 -15.87 1.11 1.78
CA PHE A 164 -14.50 1.19 2.26
C PHE A 164 -14.03 2.65 2.43
N THR A 165 -14.30 3.50 1.44
CA THR A 165 -13.91 4.91 1.51
C THR A 165 -14.71 5.70 2.54
N GLU A 166 -15.98 5.35 2.78
CA GLU A 166 -16.79 5.91 3.88
C GLU A 166 -16.20 5.58 5.26
N VAL A 167 -15.81 4.31 5.48
CA VAL A 167 -15.14 3.90 6.74
C VAL A 167 -13.85 4.67 6.93
N LEU A 168 -13.02 4.79 5.90
CA LEU A 168 -11.77 5.56 6.00
C LEU A 168 -11.99 7.05 6.32
N ASN A 169 -13.07 7.65 5.84
CA ASN A 169 -13.38 9.06 6.08
C ASN A 169 -14.07 9.33 7.43
N ALA A 170 -14.68 8.30 8.04
CA ALA A 170 -15.36 8.41 9.34
C ALA A 170 -14.38 8.44 10.53
N GLU A 171 -13.15 7.96 10.34
CA GLU A 171 -12.07 7.88 11.33
C GLU A 171 -11.02 8.98 11.11
#